data_3d7199a5ce325e5bc05c1a656e68e665
#
_entry.id   3d7199a5ce325e5bc05c1a656e68e665
#
_cell.length_a   1.000
_cell.length_b   1.000
_cell.length_c   1.000
_cell.angle_alpha   90.00
_cell.angle_beta   90.00
_cell.angle_gamma   90.00
#
_symmetry.space_group_name_H-M   'P 1'
#
loop_
_entity.id
_entity.type
_entity.pdbx_description
1 polymer ?
#
loop_
_entity_poly.entity_id
_entity_poly.type
_entity_poly.pdbx_seq_one_letter_code
_entity_poly.pdbx_strand_id
1 'polypeptide(L)'
;MHGFALNVDPDLAWFDRIVPCGITDKGVTSLAAEGVEVSMRDVVDLVATAAAQHWGGGRSVDRAEVAWRVPTTDLAPFTRGEGPGTPVGRQGVGHGEANPALSFAEQSDGTSVRLLGRLAEAGVSADPVRLKARKPEWMRVPLDTGPTYREIKKTMRDLDLVTVCEEAGCPNISECWNDGTATFMVLGERCTRACGFCHVDTRKPAVADPDEPARVAEAVERMGLTHAVVTMVARDDLADGGAQHVADTVQAIRARVPDCRVEVLVSDFKGDDASLQVVFDARPDVFNHNIETVARLQRAVRPSASYARSLSVLARAAQAGLVTKSSIIVGMGETDTEIVQTMADLAAIDCDIVTIGQYLRPTSHHLPVVTWWPPSMFGEWKQQGEAMGIDHVEASPLTRSSYHAREAADAAERG
;
A
#
# COMPACT_ATOMS: atom_id res chain seq x y z
N MET A 1 -12.42 -1.79 21.58
CA MET A 1 -13.73 -1.87 20.88
C MET A 1 -14.14 -3.32 20.89
N HIS A 2 -15.33 -3.66 21.38
CA HIS A 2 -15.84 -5.01 21.42
C HIS A 2 -16.94 -5.16 20.39
N GLY A 3 -17.05 -6.31 19.77
CA GLY A 3 -18.10 -6.66 18.83
C GLY A 3 -18.68 -8.04 19.17
N PHE A 4 -19.70 -8.42 18.45
CA PHE A 4 -20.27 -9.76 18.51
C PHE A 4 -20.45 -10.30 17.08
N ALA A 5 -20.48 -11.59 16.93
CA ALA A 5 -20.83 -12.27 15.71
C ALA A 5 -22.10 -13.08 15.92
N LEU A 6 -23.01 -13.05 14.95
CA LEU A 6 -24.25 -13.79 14.98
C LEU A 6 -24.36 -14.61 13.67
N ASN A 7 -24.45 -15.91 13.81
CA ASN A 7 -24.69 -16.82 12.72
C ASN A 7 -26.19 -16.87 12.44
N VAL A 8 -26.60 -16.56 11.24
CA VAL A 8 -28.02 -16.62 10.83
C VAL A 8 -28.34 -18.00 10.29
N ASP A 9 -27.75 -18.39 9.17
CA ASP A 9 -27.94 -19.70 8.54
C ASP A 9 -26.68 -20.15 7.77
N PRO A 10 -25.51 -20.26 8.45
CA PRO A 10 -24.31 -20.83 7.84
C PRO A 10 -24.36 -22.35 7.87
N ASP A 11 -23.64 -23.01 6.98
CA ASP A 11 -23.32 -24.41 7.10
C ASP A 11 -22.37 -24.62 8.31
N LEU A 12 -22.91 -25.11 9.40
CA LEU A 12 -22.17 -25.31 10.66
C LEU A 12 -21.07 -26.36 10.56
N ALA A 13 -21.09 -27.28 9.58
CA ALA A 13 -20.05 -28.27 9.37
C ALA A 13 -18.66 -27.65 9.07
N TRP A 14 -18.63 -26.40 8.67
CA TRP A 14 -17.37 -25.66 8.49
C TRP A 14 -16.64 -25.38 9.80
N PHE A 15 -17.38 -25.24 10.90
CA PHE A 15 -16.78 -25.00 12.22
C PHE A 15 -16.15 -26.25 12.82
N ASP A 16 -16.48 -27.46 12.33
CA ASP A 16 -15.86 -28.72 12.77
C ASP A 16 -14.38 -28.81 12.39
N ARG A 17 -13.93 -27.95 11.49
CA ARG A 17 -12.54 -27.91 11.00
C ARG A 17 -11.63 -26.90 11.71
N ILE A 18 -12.18 -26.15 12.63
CA ILE A 18 -11.46 -25.10 13.39
C ILE A 18 -11.90 -25.13 14.84
N VAL A 19 -11.10 -24.57 15.71
CA VAL A 19 -11.51 -24.26 17.10
C VAL A 19 -11.90 -22.77 17.11
N PRO A 20 -13.20 -22.41 17.06
CA PRO A 20 -13.63 -21.03 16.99
C PRO A 20 -13.16 -20.25 18.22
N CYS A 21 -12.44 -19.16 18.01
CA CYS A 21 -11.88 -18.31 19.07
C CYS A 21 -10.99 -19.05 20.10
N GLY A 22 -10.50 -20.25 19.79
CA GLY A 22 -9.72 -21.07 20.73
C GLY A 22 -10.55 -21.73 21.84
N ILE A 23 -11.89 -21.71 21.75
CA ILE A 23 -12.80 -22.28 22.72
C ILE A 23 -13.13 -23.73 22.32
N THR A 24 -12.62 -24.69 23.07
CA THR A 24 -12.73 -26.13 22.76
C THR A 24 -13.94 -26.83 23.38
N ASP A 25 -14.58 -26.23 24.39
CA ASP A 25 -15.65 -26.78 25.18
C ASP A 25 -17.05 -26.23 24.84
N LYS A 26 -17.16 -25.43 23.79
CA LYS A 26 -18.40 -24.82 23.28
C LYS A 26 -18.63 -25.17 21.84
N GLY A 27 -19.87 -25.53 21.50
CA GLY A 27 -20.30 -25.68 20.11
C GLY A 27 -20.63 -24.31 19.47
N VAL A 28 -20.69 -24.31 18.15
CA VAL A 28 -21.21 -23.18 17.36
C VAL A 28 -22.64 -23.50 16.98
N THR A 29 -23.52 -22.51 17.08
CA THR A 29 -24.91 -22.61 16.62
C THR A 29 -25.25 -21.46 15.67
N SER A 30 -26.47 -21.48 15.11
CA SER A 30 -27.02 -20.41 14.27
C SER A 30 -28.50 -20.22 14.60
N LEU A 31 -29.08 -19.09 14.17
CA LEU A 31 -30.52 -18.85 14.34
C LEU A 31 -31.35 -19.96 13.69
N ALA A 32 -30.98 -20.40 12.50
CA ALA A 32 -31.66 -21.51 11.81
C ALA A 32 -31.55 -22.83 12.58
N ALA A 33 -30.40 -23.15 13.16
CA ALA A 33 -30.20 -24.35 14.01
C ALA A 33 -31.01 -24.30 15.28
N GLU A 34 -31.27 -23.13 15.84
CA GLU A 34 -32.13 -22.89 17.00
C GLU A 34 -33.63 -22.77 16.62
N GLY A 35 -33.99 -23.05 15.37
CA GLY A 35 -35.36 -23.04 14.89
C GLY A 35 -35.94 -21.66 14.58
N VAL A 36 -35.09 -20.64 14.43
CA VAL A 36 -35.49 -19.26 14.08
C VAL A 36 -35.28 -19.05 12.58
N GLU A 37 -36.35 -19.06 11.82
CA GLU A 37 -36.34 -18.77 10.39
C GLU A 37 -36.43 -17.25 10.17
N VAL A 38 -35.32 -16.62 9.82
CA VAL A 38 -35.22 -15.16 9.61
C VAL A 38 -34.19 -14.87 8.52
N SER A 39 -34.44 -13.86 7.69
CA SER A 39 -33.48 -13.47 6.66
C SER A 39 -32.30 -12.69 7.27
N MET A 40 -31.13 -12.78 6.63
CA MET A 40 -29.97 -11.98 7.01
C MET A 40 -30.30 -10.47 7.01
N ARG A 41 -31.16 -10.03 6.10
CA ARG A 41 -31.59 -8.62 6.01
C ARG A 41 -32.37 -8.18 7.24
N ASP A 42 -33.33 -9.00 7.66
CA ASP A 42 -34.16 -8.68 8.85
C ASP A 42 -33.31 -8.63 10.11
N VAL A 43 -32.32 -9.54 10.23
CA VAL A 43 -31.37 -9.54 11.33
C VAL A 43 -30.51 -8.29 11.32
N VAL A 44 -29.99 -7.87 10.16
CA VAL A 44 -29.19 -6.65 10.04
C VAL A 44 -30.02 -5.42 10.39
N ASP A 45 -31.28 -5.35 9.97
CA ASP A 45 -32.19 -4.24 10.26
C ASP A 45 -32.51 -4.15 11.76
N LEU A 46 -32.74 -5.30 12.37
CA LEU A 46 -33.02 -5.39 13.80
C LEU A 46 -31.80 -4.99 14.64
N VAL A 47 -30.62 -5.52 14.28
CA VAL A 47 -29.35 -5.21 14.98
C VAL A 47 -28.99 -3.74 14.82
N ALA A 48 -29.12 -3.16 13.63
CA ALA A 48 -28.87 -1.76 13.36
C ALA A 48 -29.81 -0.86 14.20
N THR A 49 -31.08 -1.20 14.27
CA THR A 49 -32.07 -0.48 15.05
C THR A 49 -31.78 -0.58 16.56
N ALA A 50 -31.48 -1.76 17.06
CA ALA A 50 -31.13 -1.98 18.48
C ALA A 50 -29.82 -1.25 18.84
N ALA A 51 -28.81 -1.30 17.97
CA ALA A 51 -27.55 -0.60 18.17
C ALA A 51 -27.74 0.93 18.23
N ALA A 52 -28.59 1.49 17.36
CA ALA A 52 -28.93 2.91 17.39
C ALA A 52 -29.63 3.33 18.68
N GLN A 53 -30.54 2.50 19.17
CA GLN A 53 -31.26 2.76 20.43
C GLN A 53 -30.33 2.70 21.65
N HIS A 54 -29.43 1.71 21.71
CA HIS A 54 -28.60 1.49 22.88
C HIS A 54 -27.30 2.29 22.90
N TRP A 55 -26.72 2.56 21.72
CA TRP A 55 -25.40 3.20 21.61
C TRP A 55 -25.43 4.51 20.82
N GLY A 56 -26.49 4.77 20.08
CA GLY A 56 -26.60 5.94 19.20
C GLY A 56 -26.91 7.26 19.92
N GLY A 57 -27.16 7.26 21.23
CA GLY A 57 -27.43 8.49 21.99
C GLY A 57 -28.62 9.31 21.46
N GLY A 58 -29.65 8.66 20.89
CA GLY A 58 -30.83 9.32 20.32
C GLY A 58 -30.63 9.84 18.88
N ARG A 59 -29.52 9.51 18.23
CA ARG A 59 -29.30 9.84 16.81
C ARG A 59 -30.07 8.87 15.92
N SER A 60 -30.60 9.37 14.79
CA SER A 60 -31.16 8.53 13.73
C SER A 60 -30.05 7.65 13.12
N VAL A 61 -30.41 6.42 12.77
CA VAL A 61 -29.54 5.57 11.95
C VAL A 61 -29.50 6.17 10.55
N ASP A 62 -28.37 6.75 10.19
CA ASP A 62 -28.12 7.09 8.79
C ASP A 62 -27.57 5.84 8.11
N ARG A 63 -28.39 5.24 7.25
CA ARG A 63 -27.98 4.11 6.43
C ARG A 63 -27.23 4.68 5.24
N ALA A 64 -25.93 4.88 5.36
CA ALA A 64 -25.08 4.93 4.19
C ALA A 64 -25.12 3.52 3.58
N GLU A 65 -25.87 3.33 2.51
CA GLU A 65 -25.73 2.15 1.69
C GLU A 65 -24.30 2.16 1.14
N VAL A 66 -23.41 1.53 1.88
CA VAL A 66 -22.14 1.07 1.30
C VAL A 66 -22.56 0.19 0.13
N ALA A 67 -22.33 0.71 -1.08
CA ALA A 67 -22.90 0.21 -2.31
C ALA A 67 -22.57 -1.28 -2.51
N TRP A 68 -23.36 -2.14 -1.94
CA TRP A 68 -23.59 -3.46 -2.45
C TRP A 68 -24.43 -3.28 -3.71
N ARG A 69 -23.80 -2.86 -4.79
CA ARG A 69 -24.42 -2.91 -6.13
C ARG A 69 -24.48 -4.36 -6.60
N VAL A 70 -25.13 -5.19 -5.81
CA VAL A 70 -25.67 -6.45 -6.29
C VAL A 70 -27.07 -6.12 -6.75
N PRO A 71 -27.38 -6.21 -8.05
CA PRO A 71 -28.71 -5.90 -8.58
C PRO A 71 -29.77 -6.93 -8.19
N THR A 72 -29.53 -7.77 -7.21
CA THR A 72 -30.46 -8.77 -6.69
C THR A 72 -30.83 -8.44 -5.26
N THR A 73 -32.12 -8.35 -4.98
CA THR A 73 -32.70 -8.24 -3.64
C THR A 73 -32.57 -9.52 -2.82
N ASP A 74 -32.07 -10.59 -3.43
CA ASP A 74 -31.89 -11.91 -2.82
C ASP A 74 -30.41 -12.16 -2.55
N LEU A 75 -30.02 -12.20 -1.28
CA LEU A 75 -28.68 -12.56 -0.82
C LEU A 75 -28.49 -14.08 -0.70
N ALA A 76 -29.54 -14.88 -0.91
CA ALA A 76 -29.46 -16.33 -0.83
C ALA A 76 -28.44 -16.95 -1.81
N PRO A 77 -28.25 -16.44 -3.05
CA PRO A 77 -27.14 -16.86 -3.91
C PRO A 77 -25.77 -16.61 -3.29
N PHE A 78 -25.61 -15.49 -2.55
CA PHE A 78 -24.34 -15.15 -1.89
C PHE A 78 -24.05 -16.06 -0.71
N THR A 79 -25.05 -16.37 0.11
CA THR A 79 -24.92 -17.29 1.25
C THR A 79 -24.73 -18.74 0.79
N ARG A 80 -25.28 -19.12 -0.36
CA ARG A 80 -25.07 -20.43 -0.99
C ARG A 80 -23.80 -20.51 -1.85
N GLY A 81 -23.01 -19.43 -1.90
CA GLY A 81 -21.82 -19.39 -2.72
C GLY A 81 -22.08 -19.25 -4.23
N GLU A 82 -23.22 -18.72 -4.65
CA GLU A 82 -23.64 -18.56 -6.06
C GLU A 82 -23.58 -17.10 -6.54
N GLY A 83 -23.07 -16.16 -5.71
CA GLY A 83 -23.01 -14.73 -6.04
C GLY A 83 -21.77 -14.32 -6.85
N PRO A 84 -21.76 -13.09 -7.43
CA PRO A 84 -20.56 -12.56 -8.08
C PRO A 84 -19.41 -12.48 -7.06
N GLY A 85 -18.28 -13.09 -7.37
CA GLY A 85 -17.13 -13.22 -6.47
C GLY A 85 -17.08 -14.54 -5.71
N THR A 86 -18.04 -15.43 -5.92
CA THR A 86 -17.94 -16.81 -5.46
C THR A 86 -16.86 -17.52 -6.30
N PRO A 87 -15.89 -18.20 -5.67
CA PRO A 87 -14.99 -19.06 -6.42
C PRO A 87 -15.80 -20.06 -7.24
N VAL A 88 -15.61 -20.05 -8.56
CA VAL A 88 -16.18 -21.07 -9.44
C VAL A 88 -15.71 -22.42 -8.91
N GLY A 89 -16.59 -23.24 -8.37
CA GLY A 89 -16.21 -24.54 -7.81
C GLY A 89 -17.01 -25.01 -6.60
N ARG A 90 -18.01 -24.22 -6.13
CA ARG A 90 -18.87 -24.65 -5.03
C ARG A 90 -20.20 -25.29 -5.43
N GLN A 91 -20.50 -25.39 -6.70
CA GLN A 91 -21.56 -26.30 -7.12
C GLN A 91 -21.01 -27.72 -7.05
N GLY A 92 -21.39 -28.43 -6.00
CA GLY A 92 -21.15 -29.83 -5.77
C GLY A 92 -19.83 -30.31 -6.37
N VAL A 93 -18.76 -30.15 -5.61
CA VAL A 93 -17.45 -30.66 -6.02
C VAL A 93 -17.57 -32.16 -6.25
N GLY A 94 -17.92 -32.52 -7.48
CA GLY A 94 -17.51 -33.82 -8.01
C GLY A 94 -15.99 -33.83 -7.91
N HIS A 95 -15.45 -34.80 -7.20
CA HIS A 95 -14.03 -35.01 -7.06
C HIS A 95 -13.33 -34.86 -8.41
N GLY A 96 -12.64 -33.75 -8.67
CA GLY A 96 -11.84 -33.63 -9.90
C GLY A 96 -11.57 -32.26 -10.46
N GLU A 97 -12.27 -31.19 -10.11
CA GLU A 97 -11.93 -29.85 -10.62
C GLU A 97 -11.14 -29.07 -9.58
N ALA A 98 -9.88 -28.79 -9.91
CA ALA A 98 -8.97 -28.02 -9.07
C ALA A 98 -9.51 -26.58 -8.89
N ASN A 99 -9.65 -26.15 -7.64
CA ASN A 99 -9.91 -24.75 -7.30
C ASN A 99 -8.79 -23.90 -7.95
N PRO A 100 -9.08 -22.90 -8.79
CA PRO A 100 -8.06 -22.06 -9.41
C PRO A 100 -7.05 -21.49 -8.40
N ALA A 101 -7.50 -21.12 -7.20
CA ALA A 101 -6.62 -20.68 -6.12
C ALA A 101 -5.68 -21.79 -5.62
N LEU A 102 -6.12 -23.06 -5.64
CA LEU A 102 -5.26 -24.21 -5.27
C LEU A 102 -4.29 -24.56 -6.38
N SER A 103 -4.67 -24.43 -7.67
CA SER A 103 -3.74 -24.62 -8.78
C SER A 103 -2.64 -23.57 -8.79
N PHE A 104 -2.95 -22.31 -8.43
CA PHE A 104 -1.96 -21.26 -8.20
C PHE A 104 -1.04 -21.58 -7.03
N ALA A 105 -1.56 -22.15 -5.93
CA ALA A 105 -0.78 -22.48 -4.75
C ALA A 105 0.21 -23.62 -5.00
N GLU A 106 -0.16 -24.62 -5.80
CA GLU A 106 0.72 -25.73 -6.17
C GLU A 106 1.85 -25.30 -7.13
N GLN A 107 1.64 -24.25 -7.92
CA GLN A 107 2.62 -23.72 -8.88
C GLN A 107 3.47 -22.57 -8.32
N SER A 108 3.15 -22.02 -7.16
CA SER A 108 3.63 -20.73 -6.67
C SER A 108 4.79 -20.83 -5.69
N ASP A 109 5.86 -21.47 -5.89
CA ASP A 109 7.09 -21.35 -5.06
C ASP A 109 6.86 -20.96 -3.57
N GLY A 110 5.77 -21.42 -2.94
CA GLY A 110 5.42 -21.13 -1.56
C GLY A 110 4.68 -19.79 -1.30
N THR A 111 4.15 -19.13 -2.34
CA THR A 111 3.29 -17.95 -2.15
C THR A 111 2.07 -18.30 -1.30
N SER A 112 1.73 -17.43 -0.35
CA SER A 112 0.56 -17.60 0.51
C SER A 112 -0.72 -17.71 -0.33
N VAL A 113 -1.51 -18.77 -0.08
CA VAL A 113 -2.83 -19.00 -0.72
C VAL A 113 -3.74 -17.77 -0.57
N ARG A 114 -3.65 -17.06 0.56
CA ARG A 114 -4.40 -15.82 0.80
C ARG A 114 -4.05 -14.70 -0.19
N LEU A 115 -2.78 -14.55 -0.55
CA LEU A 115 -2.35 -13.51 -1.50
C LEU A 115 -2.80 -13.87 -2.93
N LEU A 116 -2.67 -15.13 -3.31
CA LEU A 116 -3.15 -15.62 -4.61
C LEU A 116 -4.68 -15.51 -4.74
N GLY A 117 -5.40 -15.84 -3.67
CA GLY A 117 -6.85 -15.67 -3.61
C GLY A 117 -7.27 -14.21 -3.85
N ARG A 118 -6.59 -13.24 -3.25
CA ARG A 118 -6.86 -11.81 -3.48
C ARG A 118 -6.60 -11.37 -4.92
N LEU A 119 -5.54 -11.88 -5.55
CA LEU A 119 -5.27 -11.59 -6.97
C LEU A 119 -6.32 -12.21 -7.87
N ALA A 120 -6.74 -13.45 -7.60
CA ALA A 120 -7.80 -14.11 -8.33
C ALA A 120 -9.15 -13.38 -8.18
N GLU A 121 -9.50 -12.92 -6.96
CA GLU A 121 -10.68 -12.07 -6.72
C GLU A 121 -10.62 -10.76 -7.50
N ALA A 122 -9.43 -10.21 -7.71
CA ALA A 122 -9.19 -9.04 -8.53
C ALA A 122 -9.12 -9.36 -10.04
N GLY A 123 -9.45 -10.58 -10.46
CA GLY A 123 -9.49 -10.99 -11.87
C GLY A 123 -8.11 -11.21 -12.51
N VAL A 124 -7.07 -11.42 -11.72
CA VAL A 124 -5.75 -11.80 -12.23
C VAL A 124 -5.73 -13.30 -12.51
N SER A 125 -5.71 -13.67 -13.79
CA SER A 125 -5.75 -15.07 -14.25
C SER A 125 -4.44 -15.57 -14.86
N ALA A 126 -3.42 -14.68 -14.97
CA ALA A 126 -2.14 -15.07 -15.56
C ALA A 126 -1.29 -15.93 -14.59
N ASP A 127 -0.56 -16.88 -15.14
CA ASP A 127 0.39 -17.68 -14.36
C ASP A 127 1.52 -16.80 -13.83
N PRO A 128 1.75 -16.76 -12.51
CA PRO A 128 2.79 -15.93 -11.94
C PRO A 128 4.19 -16.43 -12.31
N VAL A 129 5.11 -15.49 -12.46
CA VAL A 129 6.51 -15.80 -12.70
C VAL A 129 7.10 -16.50 -11.46
N ARG A 130 7.75 -17.63 -11.65
CA ARG A 130 8.39 -18.36 -10.56
C ARG A 130 9.48 -17.52 -9.88
N LEU A 131 9.54 -17.54 -8.55
CA LEU A 131 10.49 -16.74 -7.76
C LEU A 131 11.95 -16.97 -8.19
N LYS A 132 12.31 -18.21 -8.55
CA LYS A 132 13.65 -18.61 -9.02
C LYS A 132 13.87 -18.42 -10.52
N ALA A 133 12.87 -17.92 -11.26
CA ALA A 133 13.05 -17.67 -12.67
C ALA A 133 14.12 -16.58 -12.89
N ARG A 134 14.90 -16.75 -13.95
CA ARG A 134 15.92 -15.76 -14.30
C ARG A 134 15.24 -14.43 -14.65
N LYS A 135 15.62 -13.36 -13.97
CA LYS A 135 15.16 -12.01 -14.30
C LYS A 135 15.61 -11.63 -15.72
N PRO A 136 14.80 -10.86 -16.46
CA PRO A 136 15.21 -10.30 -17.73
C PRO A 136 16.55 -9.55 -17.65
N GLU A 137 17.26 -9.43 -18.77
CA GLU A 137 18.59 -8.80 -18.77
C GLU A 137 18.55 -7.33 -18.32
N TRP A 138 17.50 -6.62 -18.71
CA TRP A 138 17.28 -5.20 -18.32
C TRP A 138 16.99 -4.98 -16.84
N MET A 139 16.80 -6.05 -16.07
CA MET A 139 16.62 -5.99 -14.60
C MET A 139 17.92 -6.22 -13.84
N ARG A 140 19.06 -6.24 -14.50
CA ARG A 140 20.36 -6.40 -13.87
C ARG A 140 20.99 -5.05 -13.59
N VAL A 141 21.38 -4.83 -12.34
CA VAL A 141 22.10 -3.63 -11.90
C VAL A 141 23.51 -4.02 -11.52
N PRO A 142 24.54 -3.31 -12.02
CA PRO A 142 25.87 -3.45 -11.48
C PRO A 142 25.91 -2.95 -10.03
N LEU A 143 26.51 -3.72 -9.15
CA LEU A 143 26.67 -3.30 -7.75
C LEU A 143 28.01 -2.57 -7.62
N ASP A 144 27.98 -1.28 -7.33
CA ASP A 144 29.15 -0.47 -6.99
C ASP A 144 29.13 -0.09 -5.52
N THR A 145 30.04 -0.65 -4.73
CA THR A 145 30.22 -0.37 -3.29
C THR A 145 31.43 0.51 -3.05
N GLY A 146 31.51 1.63 -3.76
CA GLY A 146 32.56 2.63 -3.67
C GLY A 146 32.77 3.25 -2.28
N PRO A 147 33.70 4.19 -2.14
CA PRO A 147 33.97 4.86 -0.85
C PRO A 147 32.72 5.57 -0.29
N THR A 148 32.00 6.32 -1.12
CA THR A 148 30.80 7.10 -0.75
C THR A 148 29.71 6.19 -0.20
N TYR A 149 29.43 5.06 -0.86
CA TYR A 149 28.49 4.04 -0.37
C TYR A 149 28.84 3.57 1.04
N ARG A 150 30.13 3.30 1.32
CA ARG A 150 30.59 2.82 2.62
C ARG A 150 30.51 3.88 3.70
N GLU A 151 30.76 5.13 3.37
CA GLU A 151 30.64 6.27 4.27
C GLU A 151 29.19 6.53 4.68
N ILE A 152 28.28 6.56 3.73
CA ILE A 152 26.84 6.67 3.99
C ILE A 152 26.38 5.52 4.89
N LYS A 153 26.73 4.29 4.55
CA LYS A 153 26.40 3.12 5.37
C LYS A 153 26.94 3.18 6.80
N LYS A 154 28.14 3.72 6.98
CA LYS A 154 28.72 3.95 8.29
C LYS A 154 27.95 5.02 9.06
N THR A 155 27.66 6.16 8.43
CA THR A 155 26.91 7.27 9.05
C THR A 155 25.52 6.82 9.52
N MET A 156 24.80 6.03 8.73
CA MET A 156 23.50 5.48 9.13
C MET A 156 23.59 4.61 10.38
N ARG A 157 24.61 3.75 10.46
CA ARG A 157 24.82 2.90 11.63
C ARG A 157 25.28 3.67 12.87
N ASP A 158 26.19 4.63 12.69
CA ASP A 158 26.71 5.45 13.79
C ASP A 158 25.61 6.30 14.45
N LEU A 159 24.55 6.63 13.70
CA LEU A 159 23.41 7.42 14.14
C LEU A 159 22.16 6.59 14.45
N ASP A 160 22.25 5.25 14.41
CA ASP A 160 21.13 4.34 14.64
C ASP A 160 19.90 4.71 13.77
N LEU A 161 20.16 4.91 12.46
CA LEU A 161 19.13 5.27 11.48
C LEU A 161 18.86 4.13 10.50
N VAL A 162 17.63 4.06 10.04
CA VAL A 162 17.14 3.07 9.09
C VAL A 162 16.95 3.71 7.71
N THR A 163 17.33 2.98 6.65
CA THR A 163 17.02 3.38 5.28
C THR A 163 16.09 2.40 4.63
N VAL A 164 15.07 2.91 3.91
CA VAL A 164 14.24 2.06 3.06
C VAL A 164 15.06 1.38 1.96
N CYS A 165 16.20 1.96 1.59
CA CYS A 165 17.09 1.40 0.57
C CYS A 165 17.67 0.04 1.00
N GLU A 166 18.03 -0.13 2.28
CA GLU A 166 18.51 -1.40 2.84
C GLU A 166 17.32 -2.33 3.15
N GLU A 167 16.31 -1.85 3.86
CA GLU A 167 15.15 -2.65 4.26
C GLU A 167 14.35 -3.22 3.09
N ALA A 168 14.15 -2.44 2.03
CA ALA A 168 13.46 -2.90 0.82
C ALA A 168 14.36 -3.64 -0.17
N GLY A 169 15.67 -3.76 0.09
CA GLY A 169 16.63 -4.37 -0.84
C GLY A 169 16.64 -3.65 -2.19
N CYS A 170 16.71 -2.32 -2.18
CA CYS A 170 16.60 -1.48 -3.37
C CYS A 170 17.73 -1.79 -4.35
N PRO A 171 17.44 -2.06 -5.65
CA PRO A 171 18.47 -2.34 -6.64
C PRO A 171 19.38 -1.14 -6.93
N ASN A 172 18.90 0.09 -6.71
CA ASN A 172 19.60 1.33 -7.04
C ASN A 172 20.41 1.88 -5.86
N ILE A 173 20.50 1.17 -4.75
CA ILE A 173 21.14 1.65 -3.51
C ILE A 173 22.57 2.17 -3.73
N SER A 174 23.36 1.48 -4.54
CA SER A 174 24.74 1.86 -4.81
C SER A 174 24.83 3.12 -5.69
N GLU A 175 23.98 3.26 -6.67
CA GLU A 175 23.91 4.42 -7.55
C GLU A 175 23.44 5.65 -6.78
N CYS A 176 22.28 5.58 -6.11
CA CYS A 176 21.74 6.68 -5.32
C CYS A 176 22.70 7.15 -4.23
N TRP A 177 23.34 6.22 -3.53
CA TRP A 177 24.27 6.59 -2.46
C TRP A 177 25.59 7.20 -2.99
N ASN A 178 26.05 6.74 -4.16
CA ASN A 178 27.22 7.37 -4.80
C ASN A 178 26.88 8.78 -5.37
N ASP A 179 25.59 9.04 -5.73
CA ASP A 179 25.09 10.36 -6.13
C ASP A 179 24.71 11.25 -4.92
N GLY A 180 24.95 10.81 -3.69
CA GLY A 180 24.64 11.60 -2.49
C GLY A 180 23.15 11.69 -2.16
N THR A 181 22.33 10.76 -2.65
CA THR A 181 20.89 10.67 -2.35
C THR A 181 20.63 9.52 -1.41
N ALA A 182 20.00 9.77 -0.25
CA ALA A 182 19.59 8.75 0.70
C ALA A 182 18.11 8.94 1.09
N THR A 183 17.42 7.83 1.34
CA THR A 183 16.03 7.85 1.80
C THR A 183 15.99 7.33 3.24
N PHE A 184 15.74 8.25 4.17
CA PHE A 184 15.61 7.95 5.60
C PHE A 184 14.22 7.39 5.89
N MET A 185 14.14 6.30 6.65
CA MET A 185 12.88 5.74 7.10
C MET A 185 12.69 6.05 8.58
N VAL A 186 11.70 6.86 8.89
CA VAL A 186 11.40 7.32 10.24
C VAL A 186 10.22 6.59 10.87
N LEU A 187 10.04 6.75 12.19
CA LEU A 187 9.04 6.08 13.03
C LEU A 187 9.34 4.59 13.24
N GLY A 188 10.60 4.19 13.05
CA GLY A 188 11.10 2.85 13.30
C GLY A 188 10.98 1.91 12.11
N GLU A 189 11.21 0.61 12.36
CA GLU A 189 11.34 -0.44 11.33
C GLU A 189 10.04 -1.22 11.08
N ARG A 190 8.95 -0.93 11.80
CA ARG A 190 7.74 -1.76 11.79
C ARG A 190 6.52 -0.97 11.40
N CYS A 191 5.83 -1.48 10.38
CA CYS A 191 4.65 -0.86 9.81
C CYS A 191 3.36 -1.53 10.36
N THR A 192 2.33 -0.75 10.64
CA THR A 192 1.01 -1.28 11.02
C THR A 192 0.22 -1.86 9.86
N ARG A 193 0.71 -1.69 8.62
CA ARG A 193 0.05 -2.15 7.39
C ARG A 193 0.86 -3.23 6.68
N ALA A 194 0.15 -4.25 6.15
CA ALA A 194 0.74 -5.38 5.43
C ALA A 194 0.43 -5.28 3.92
N CYS A 195 1.13 -4.38 3.23
CA CYS A 195 1.07 -4.30 1.77
C CYS A 195 1.74 -5.53 1.13
N GLY A 196 1.08 -6.14 0.12
CA GLY A 196 1.52 -7.41 -0.45
C GLY A 196 2.86 -7.38 -1.20
N PHE A 197 3.39 -6.19 -1.49
CA PHE A 197 4.66 -5.99 -2.19
C PHE A 197 5.81 -5.57 -1.24
N CYS A 198 5.48 -5.09 -0.03
CA CYS A 198 6.42 -4.38 0.84
C CYS A 198 7.15 -5.35 1.78
N HIS A 199 8.47 -5.19 1.89
CA HIS A 199 9.33 -6.04 2.71
C HIS A 199 9.47 -5.57 4.16
N VAL A 200 8.93 -4.40 4.51
CA VAL A 200 8.98 -3.86 5.87
C VAL A 200 8.27 -4.78 6.86
N ASP A 201 8.86 -4.95 8.04
CA ASP A 201 8.32 -5.78 9.13
C ASP A 201 6.94 -5.26 9.59
N THR A 202 5.98 -6.17 9.78
CA THR A 202 4.61 -5.85 10.17
C THR A 202 4.26 -6.29 11.60
N ARG A 203 5.26 -6.65 12.40
CA ARG A 203 5.09 -6.89 13.82
C ARG A 203 4.71 -5.60 14.55
N LYS A 204 4.30 -5.70 15.82
CA LYS A 204 3.92 -4.51 16.61
C LYS A 204 5.06 -3.48 16.63
N PRO A 205 4.81 -2.22 16.21
CA PRO A 205 5.80 -1.16 16.26
C PRO A 205 6.28 -0.86 17.68
N ALA A 206 7.52 -0.41 17.79
CA ALA A 206 8.04 0.16 19.03
C ALA A 206 7.48 1.58 19.26
N VAL A 207 7.73 2.14 20.42
CA VAL A 207 7.46 3.56 20.69
C VAL A 207 8.33 4.41 19.76
N ALA A 208 7.74 5.48 19.21
CA ALA A 208 8.49 6.41 18.38
C ALA A 208 9.56 7.10 19.21
N ASP A 209 10.76 7.21 18.65
CA ASP A 209 11.89 7.85 19.31
C ASP A 209 11.85 9.36 19.08
N PRO A 210 11.67 10.20 20.11
CA PRO A 210 11.58 11.65 19.95
C PRO A 210 12.87 12.29 19.46
N ASP A 211 14.02 11.62 19.60
CA ASP A 211 15.34 12.13 19.17
C ASP A 211 15.69 11.75 17.71
N GLU A 212 14.88 10.90 17.06
CA GLU A 212 15.10 10.48 15.67
C GLU A 212 15.16 11.66 14.68
N PRO A 213 14.29 12.70 14.74
CA PRO A 213 14.36 13.86 13.85
C PRO A 213 15.73 14.57 13.89
N ALA A 214 16.29 14.74 15.08
CA ALA A 214 17.60 15.38 15.25
C ALA A 214 18.75 14.55 14.65
N ARG A 215 18.68 13.22 14.80
CA ARG A 215 19.68 12.30 14.21
C ARG A 215 19.58 12.25 12.69
N VAL A 216 18.35 12.32 12.12
CA VAL A 216 18.16 12.43 10.67
C VAL A 216 18.77 13.72 10.13
N ALA A 217 18.52 14.86 10.78
CA ALA A 217 19.11 16.14 10.40
C ALA A 217 20.65 16.12 10.48
N GLU A 218 21.21 15.46 11.49
CA GLU A 218 22.65 15.26 11.62
C GLU A 218 23.21 14.38 10.48
N ALA A 219 22.49 13.34 10.07
CA ALA A 219 22.89 12.50 8.94
C ALA A 219 22.90 13.30 7.62
N VAL A 220 21.85 14.10 7.37
CA VAL A 220 21.77 14.98 6.19
C VAL A 220 22.97 15.93 6.12
N GLU A 221 23.34 16.56 7.24
CA GLU A 221 24.51 17.44 7.32
C GLU A 221 25.82 16.68 7.07
N ARG A 222 26.05 15.56 7.78
CA ARG A 222 27.28 14.76 7.64
C ARG A 222 27.48 14.22 6.21
N MET A 223 26.40 13.88 5.54
CA MET A 223 26.41 13.41 4.15
C MET A 223 26.49 14.55 3.13
N GLY A 224 26.32 15.81 3.55
CA GLY A 224 26.30 16.97 2.65
C GLY A 224 25.18 16.92 1.60
N LEU A 225 24.01 16.38 1.98
CA LEU A 225 22.89 16.23 1.05
C LEU A 225 22.30 17.59 0.68
N THR A 226 22.00 17.75 -0.60
CA THR A 226 21.25 18.90 -1.14
C THR A 226 19.76 18.58 -1.34
N HIS A 227 19.42 17.27 -1.30
CA HIS A 227 18.05 16.79 -1.37
C HIS A 227 17.93 15.55 -0.45
N ALA A 228 17.09 15.63 0.56
CA ALA A 228 16.83 14.54 1.50
C ALA A 228 15.42 13.99 1.26
N VAL A 229 15.29 12.66 1.14
CA VAL A 229 14.00 12.00 1.11
C VAL A 229 13.74 11.38 2.47
N VAL A 230 12.63 11.76 3.10
CA VAL A 230 12.16 11.23 4.39
C VAL A 230 10.90 10.39 4.14
N THR A 231 10.99 9.08 4.33
CA THR A 231 9.83 8.21 4.29
C THR A 231 9.45 7.72 5.68
N MET A 232 8.25 7.19 5.83
CA MET A 232 7.75 6.69 7.10
C MET A 232 7.13 5.31 6.96
N VAL A 233 7.16 4.52 8.01
CA VAL A 233 6.26 3.39 8.18
C VAL A 233 4.86 3.90 8.57
N ALA A 234 3.79 3.23 8.13
CA ALA A 234 2.46 3.60 8.63
C ALA A 234 2.33 3.27 10.12
N ARG A 235 1.85 4.24 10.89
CA ARG A 235 1.67 4.18 12.34
C ARG A 235 0.21 4.40 12.71
N ASP A 236 -0.68 3.54 12.18
CA ASP A 236 -2.12 3.58 12.47
C ASP A 236 -2.45 3.36 13.96
N ASP A 237 -1.45 3.04 14.77
CA ASP A 237 -1.48 2.93 16.22
C ASP A 237 -1.29 4.27 16.95
N LEU A 238 -0.74 5.29 16.29
CA LEU A 238 -0.62 6.65 16.80
C LEU A 238 -1.87 7.48 16.46
N ALA A 239 -2.20 8.43 17.31
CA ALA A 239 -3.40 9.25 17.16
C ALA A 239 -3.39 10.10 15.89
N ASP A 240 -2.21 10.63 15.52
CA ASP A 240 -1.94 11.45 14.33
C ASP A 240 -1.34 10.64 13.18
N GLY A 241 -1.23 9.32 13.32
CA GLY A 241 -0.57 8.47 12.33
C GLY A 241 0.94 8.72 12.16
N GLY A 242 1.56 9.54 13.04
CA GLY A 242 2.97 9.95 12.99
C GLY A 242 3.22 11.25 12.21
N ALA A 243 2.18 12.05 11.94
CA ALA A 243 2.28 13.28 11.17
C ALA A 243 3.22 14.30 11.83
N GLN A 244 3.11 14.50 13.16
CA GLN A 244 3.96 15.43 13.90
C GLN A 244 5.44 15.04 13.81
N HIS A 245 5.75 13.75 13.90
CA HIS A 245 7.13 13.27 13.81
C HIS A 245 7.76 13.53 12.43
N VAL A 246 6.97 13.39 11.35
CA VAL A 246 7.41 13.77 10.00
C VAL A 246 7.65 15.28 9.92
N ALA A 247 6.74 16.10 10.44
CA ALA A 247 6.89 17.54 10.46
C ALA A 247 8.12 17.98 11.26
N ASP A 248 8.36 17.39 12.44
CA ASP A 248 9.53 17.65 13.26
C ASP A 248 10.83 17.29 12.52
N THR A 249 10.81 16.20 11.75
CA THR A 249 11.98 15.79 10.92
C THR A 249 12.26 16.81 9.81
N VAL A 250 11.24 17.30 9.12
CA VAL A 250 11.40 18.38 8.11
C VAL A 250 12.00 19.63 8.74
N GLN A 251 11.46 20.05 9.88
CA GLN A 251 11.93 21.24 10.60
C GLN A 251 13.36 21.08 11.10
N ALA A 252 13.71 19.91 11.65
CA ALA A 252 15.06 19.61 12.12
C ALA A 252 16.09 19.68 10.97
N ILE A 253 15.77 19.10 9.80
CA ILE A 253 16.65 19.19 8.62
C ILE A 253 16.84 20.64 8.21
N ARG A 254 15.76 21.41 8.06
CA ARG A 254 15.82 22.82 7.65
C ARG A 254 16.58 23.71 8.63
N ALA A 255 16.44 23.47 9.93
CA ALA A 255 17.19 24.22 10.95
C ALA A 255 18.71 23.96 10.87
N ARG A 256 19.10 22.74 10.49
CA ARG A 256 20.51 22.34 10.46
C ARG A 256 21.18 22.53 9.09
N VAL A 257 20.42 22.29 8.00
CA VAL A 257 20.89 22.40 6.62
C VAL A 257 19.86 23.19 5.80
N PRO A 258 19.81 24.53 5.93
CA PRO A 258 18.75 25.36 5.35
C PRO A 258 18.60 25.25 3.83
N ASP A 259 19.68 24.96 3.10
CA ASP A 259 19.71 24.85 1.65
C ASP A 259 19.35 23.43 1.14
N CYS A 260 19.08 22.47 2.04
CA CYS A 260 18.66 21.11 1.69
C CYS A 260 17.16 21.09 1.41
N ARG A 261 16.78 20.65 0.21
CA ARG A 261 15.37 20.37 -0.11
C ARG A 261 14.94 19.09 0.59
N VAL A 262 13.70 19.06 1.05
CA VAL A 262 13.13 17.92 1.77
C VAL A 262 11.90 17.38 1.03
N GLU A 263 12.00 16.17 0.49
CA GLU A 263 10.88 15.38 0.02
C GLU A 263 10.37 14.49 1.16
N VAL A 264 9.06 14.46 1.40
CA VAL A 264 8.44 13.51 2.34
C VAL A 264 7.63 12.48 1.56
N LEU A 265 7.85 11.18 1.85
CA LEU A 265 7.02 10.08 1.35
C LEU A 265 6.21 9.52 2.51
N VAL A 266 4.94 9.86 2.56
CA VAL A 266 4.07 9.61 3.72
C VAL A 266 2.96 8.60 3.47
N SER A 267 2.42 8.06 4.56
CA SER A 267 1.18 7.29 4.54
C SER A 267 -0.03 8.19 4.21
N ASP A 268 -1.22 7.59 4.02
CA ASP A 268 -2.45 8.37 3.82
C ASP A 268 -3.05 8.93 5.12
N PHE A 269 -2.41 8.74 6.28
CA PHE A 269 -2.90 9.12 7.60
C PHE A 269 -4.40 8.81 7.82
N LYS A 270 -4.91 7.74 7.19
CA LYS A 270 -6.34 7.38 7.12
C LYS A 270 -7.25 8.48 6.52
N GLY A 271 -6.66 9.48 5.89
CA GLY A 271 -7.34 10.66 5.34
C GLY A 271 -7.70 11.71 6.39
N ASP A 272 -7.14 11.64 7.61
CA ASP A 272 -7.39 12.60 8.68
C ASP A 272 -6.88 13.99 8.32
N ASP A 273 -7.80 14.96 8.35
CA ASP A 273 -7.54 16.34 7.92
C ASP A 273 -6.50 17.04 8.78
N ALA A 274 -6.55 16.84 10.10
CA ALA A 274 -5.63 17.49 11.03
C ALA A 274 -4.19 16.93 10.85
N SER A 275 -4.05 15.63 10.73
CA SER A 275 -2.74 14.98 10.51
C SER A 275 -2.10 15.41 9.20
N LEU A 276 -2.87 15.47 8.10
CA LEU A 276 -2.38 15.95 6.82
C LEU A 276 -1.97 17.43 6.89
N GLN A 277 -2.76 18.28 7.56
CA GLN A 277 -2.45 19.70 7.70
C GLN A 277 -1.13 19.92 8.45
N VAL A 278 -0.83 19.13 9.48
CA VAL A 278 0.47 19.21 10.20
C VAL A 278 1.65 18.99 9.23
N VAL A 279 1.55 18.03 8.31
CA VAL A 279 2.62 17.79 7.32
C VAL A 279 2.64 18.90 6.28
N PHE A 280 1.49 19.41 5.83
CA PHE A 280 1.43 20.52 4.86
C PHE A 280 2.02 21.81 5.45
N ASP A 281 1.75 22.11 6.72
CA ASP A 281 2.29 23.28 7.42
C ASP A 281 3.80 23.21 7.63
N ALA A 282 4.39 22.01 7.69
CA ALA A 282 5.84 21.82 7.69
C ALA A 282 6.48 22.21 6.35
N ARG A 283 5.66 22.39 5.27
CA ARG A 283 6.08 22.86 3.95
C ARG A 283 7.23 22.06 3.34
N PRO A 284 7.11 20.71 3.22
CA PRO A 284 8.11 19.96 2.46
C PRO A 284 8.22 20.52 1.04
N ASP A 285 9.39 20.41 0.42
CA ASP A 285 9.60 20.87 -0.97
C ASP A 285 8.87 19.96 -1.96
N VAL A 286 8.74 18.65 -1.64
CA VAL A 286 7.92 17.69 -2.38
C VAL A 286 7.11 16.85 -1.39
N PHE A 287 5.79 16.83 -1.59
CA PHE A 287 4.87 15.94 -0.88
C PHE A 287 4.59 14.70 -1.73
N ASN A 288 5.15 13.58 -1.32
CA ASN A 288 5.01 12.29 -2.01
C ASN A 288 4.07 11.37 -1.24
N HIS A 289 3.05 10.85 -1.93
CA HIS A 289 2.20 9.77 -1.46
C HIS A 289 1.93 8.79 -2.60
N ASN A 290 2.45 7.59 -2.49
CA ASN A 290 2.35 6.59 -3.54
C ASN A 290 0.94 6.01 -3.66
N ILE A 291 0.38 5.98 -4.88
CA ILE A 291 -0.85 5.25 -5.19
C ILE A 291 -0.57 3.73 -5.30
N GLU A 292 0.64 3.36 -5.65
CA GLU A 292 1.27 2.03 -5.73
C GLU A 292 0.70 1.12 -6.82
N THR A 293 -0.60 1.09 -7.03
CA THR A 293 -1.23 0.17 -7.99
C THR A 293 -2.54 0.73 -8.53
N VAL A 294 -3.07 0.10 -9.57
CA VAL A 294 -4.33 0.46 -10.22
C VAL A 294 -5.54 0.18 -9.32
N ALA A 295 -6.67 0.85 -9.58
CA ALA A 295 -7.87 0.79 -8.75
C ALA A 295 -8.37 -0.64 -8.50
N ARG A 296 -8.39 -1.51 -9.53
CA ARG A 296 -8.85 -2.90 -9.43
C ARG A 296 -8.00 -3.73 -8.48
N LEU A 297 -6.68 -3.52 -8.48
CA LEU A 297 -5.74 -4.29 -7.67
C LEU A 297 -5.56 -3.74 -6.25
N GLN A 298 -6.11 -2.57 -5.94
CA GLN A 298 -5.88 -1.89 -4.65
C GLN A 298 -6.09 -2.79 -3.44
N ARG A 299 -7.22 -3.50 -3.38
CA ARG A 299 -7.54 -4.38 -2.25
C ARG A 299 -6.61 -5.59 -2.15
N ALA A 300 -6.16 -6.12 -3.29
CA ALA A 300 -5.23 -7.24 -3.33
C ALA A 300 -3.83 -6.84 -2.86
N VAL A 301 -3.37 -5.67 -3.29
CA VAL A 301 -2.00 -5.16 -3.10
C VAL A 301 -1.84 -4.40 -1.79
N ARG A 302 -2.80 -3.50 -1.46
CA ARG A 302 -2.77 -2.59 -0.29
C ARG A 302 -4.09 -2.65 0.49
N PRO A 303 -4.38 -3.73 1.20
CA PRO A 303 -5.70 -3.96 1.82
C PRO A 303 -6.10 -2.91 2.87
N SER A 304 -5.14 -2.19 3.46
CA SER A 304 -5.37 -1.16 4.48
C SER A 304 -5.39 0.26 3.91
N ALA A 305 -5.21 0.43 2.60
CA ALA A 305 -5.26 1.72 1.92
C ALA A 305 -6.43 1.76 0.93
N SER A 306 -6.73 2.94 0.40
CA SER A 306 -7.81 3.14 -0.57
C SER A 306 -7.30 3.97 -1.75
N TYR A 307 -7.64 3.55 -2.98
CA TYR A 307 -7.29 4.27 -4.19
C TYR A 307 -7.81 5.71 -4.18
N ALA A 308 -9.10 5.88 -3.92
CA ALA A 308 -9.73 7.20 -3.85
C ALA A 308 -9.15 8.07 -2.72
N ARG A 309 -8.77 7.46 -1.57
CA ARG A 309 -8.14 8.21 -0.48
C ARG A 309 -6.74 8.68 -0.88
N SER A 310 -5.97 7.86 -1.57
CA SER A 310 -4.64 8.26 -2.07
C SER A 310 -4.75 9.46 -3.01
N LEU A 311 -5.69 9.44 -3.96
CA LEU A 311 -5.97 10.60 -4.82
C LEU A 311 -6.41 11.82 -4.02
N SER A 312 -7.30 11.67 -3.03
CA SER A 312 -7.76 12.77 -2.17
C SER A 312 -6.62 13.40 -1.38
N VAL A 313 -5.69 12.60 -0.86
CA VAL A 313 -4.52 13.10 -0.11
C VAL A 313 -3.62 13.95 -1.03
N LEU A 314 -3.34 13.48 -2.24
CA LEU A 314 -2.55 14.22 -3.23
C LEU A 314 -3.25 15.50 -3.69
N ALA A 315 -4.54 15.43 -4.02
CA ALA A 315 -5.33 16.61 -4.42
C ALA A 315 -5.32 17.71 -3.34
N ARG A 316 -5.37 17.31 -2.07
CA ARG A 316 -5.31 18.26 -0.94
C ARG A 316 -3.92 18.86 -0.77
N ALA A 317 -2.87 18.09 -1.00
CA ALA A 317 -1.50 18.60 -1.00
C ALA A 317 -1.28 19.62 -2.14
N ALA A 318 -1.78 19.33 -3.35
CA ALA A 318 -1.77 20.28 -4.47
C ALA A 318 -2.54 21.57 -4.16
N GLN A 319 -3.74 21.46 -3.58
CA GLN A 319 -4.53 22.62 -3.14
C GLN A 319 -3.83 23.44 -2.04
N ALA A 320 -2.98 22.81 -1.21
CA ALA A 320 -2.15 23.50 -0.24
C ALA A 320 -0.90 24.19 -0.87
N GLY A 321 -0.72 24.07 -2.18
CA GLY A 321 0.37 24.66 -2.94
C GLY A 321 1.71 23.95 -2.73
N LEU A 322 1.68 22.63 -2.53
CA LEU A 322 2.86 21.78 -2.46
C LEU A 322 3.11 21.11 -3.80
N VAL A 323 4.36 20.94 -4.20
CA VAL A 323 4.72 20.05 -5.30
C VAL A 323 4.38 18.63 -4.89
N THR A 324 3.57 17.95 -5.70
CA THR A 324 3.04 16.62 -5.40
C THR A 324 3.72 15.53 -6.21
N LYS A 325 3.87 14.37 -5.59
CA LYS A 325 4.49 13.21 -6.23
C LYS A 325 3.76 11.94 -5.89
N SER A 326 3.66 11.03 -6.86
CA SER A 326 3.13 9.68 -6.67
C SER A 326 3.94 8.62 -7.40
N SER A 327 3.72 7.36 -7.06
CA SER A 327 4.40 6.23 -7.70
C SER A 327 3.44 5.10 -8.02
N ILE A 328 3.68 4.43 -9.15
CA ILE A 328 2.99 3.24 -9.59
C ILE A 328 4.01 2.10 -9.71
N ILE A 329 3.73 0.99 -9.03
CA ILE A 329 4.51 -0.25 -9.15
C ILE A 329 3.77 -1.19 -10.10
N VAL A 330 4.41 -1.58 -11.21
CA VAL A 330 3.79 -2.40 -12.25
C VAL A 330 4.34 -3.82 -12.27
N GLY A 331 3.53 -4.78 -12.74
CA GLY A 331 3.89 -6.20 -12.84
C GLY A 331 3.20 -7.11 -11.85
N MET A 332 2.16 -6.61 -11.15
CA MET A 332 1.35 -7.39 -10.20
C MET A 332 0.02 -7.88 -10.78
N GLY A 333 -0.24 -7.63 -12.10
CA GLY A 333 -1.43 -8.11 -12.80
C GLY A 333 -2.35 -7.01 -13.33
N GLU A 334 -1.90 -5.76 -13.33
CA GLU A 334 -2.52 -4.64 -14.01
C GLU A 334 -2.39 -4.78 -15.53
N THR A 335 -3.28 -4.14 -16.26
CA THR A 335 -3.21 -4.00 -17.72
C THR A 335 -2.61 -2.64 -18.09
N ASP A 336 -2.10 -2.52 -19.32
CA ASP A 336 -1.62 -1.25 -19.88
C ASP A 336 -2.68 -0.13 -19.75
N THR A 337 -3.92 -0.42 -20.17
CA THR A 337 -5.03 0.54 -20.08
C THR A 337 -5.28 1.02 -18.64
N GLU A 338 -5.15 0.15 -17.63
CA GLU A 338 -5.34 0.53 -16.23
C GLU A 338 -4.19 1.42 -15.71
N ILE A 339 -2.96 1.20 -16.18
CA ILE A 339 -1.83 2.05 -15.86
C ILE A 339 -2.05 3.44 -16.44
N VAL A 340 -2.42 3.53 -17.72
CA VAL A 340 -2.75 4.78 -18.42
C VAL A 340 -3.90 5.51 -17.72
N GLN A 341 -4.96 4.80 -17.32
CA GLN A 341 -6.06 5.39 -16.55
C GLN A 341 -5.60 5.92 -15.19
N THR A 342 -4.71 5.21 -14.50
CA THR A 342 -4.16 5.67 -13.21
C THR A 342 -3.34 6.95 -13.38
N MET A 343 -2.57 7.08 -14.47
CA MET A 343 -1.89 8.33 -14.79
C MET A 343 -2.88 9.46 -15.08
N ALA A 344 -3.96 9.18 -15.84
CA ALA A 344 -5.00 10.17 -16.09
C ALA A 344 -5.71 10.62 -14.79
N ASP A 345 -5.96 9.71 -13.86
CA ASP A 345 -6.53 10.04 -12.55
C ASP A 345 -5.58 10.92 -11.72
N LEU A 346 -4.25 10.69 -11.81
CA LEU A 346 -3.23 11.52 -11.17
C LEU A 346 -3.11 12.89 -11.83
N ALA A 347 -3.12 12.97 -13.16
CA ALA A 347 -3.13 14.23 -13.90
C ALA A 347 -4.38 15.07 -13.58
N ALA A 348 -5.55 14.44 -13.44
CA ALA A 348 -6.81 15.11 -13.13
C ALA A 348 -6.87 15.78 -11.74
N ILE A 349 -5.93 15.47 -10.87
CA ILE A 349 -5.77 16.08 -9.53
C ILE A 349 -4.53 16.97 -9.44
N ASP A 350 -3.96 17.35 -10.57
CA ASP A 350 -2.77 18.20 -10.68
C ASP A 350 -1.56 17.59 -9.92
N CYS A 351 -1.30 16.29 -10.14
CA CYS A 351 -0.10 15.64 -9.60
C CYS A 351 1.11 15.97 -10.48
N ASP A 352 2.10 16.67 -9.91
CA ASP A 352 3.24 17.22 -10.66
C ASP A 352 4.24 16.14 -11.11
N ILE A 353 4.50 15.13 -10.27
CA ILE A 353 5.51 14.11 -10.51
C ILE A 353 4.93 12.72 -10.37
N VAL A 354 5.17 11.86 -11.37
CA VAL A 354 4.80 10.44 -11.30
C VAL A 354 6.02 9.56 -11.59
N THR A 355 6.26 8.57 -10.74
CA THR A 355 7.27 7.54 -10.98
C THR A 355 6.62 6.21 -11.31
N ILE A 356 7.17 5.45 -12.28
CA ILE A 356 6.66 4.13 -12.68
C ILE A 356 7.81 3.14 -12.69
N GLY A 357 7.72 2.09 -11.86
CA GLY A 357 8.77 1.09 -11.73
C GLY A 357 8.26 -0.35 -11.70
N GLN A 358 9.08 -1.28 -12.17
CA GLN A 358 8.75 -2.70 -12.15
C GLN A 358 8.78 -3.28 -10.73
N TYR A 359 7.75 -4.02 -10.38
CA TYR A 359 7.72 -4.79 -9.14
C TYR A 359 8.83 -5.85 -9.10
N LEU A 360 9.55 -5.87 -7.99
CA LEU A 360 10.52 -6.90 -7.66
C LEU A 360 10.05 -7.64 -6.41
N ARG A 361 9.71 -8.91 -6.56
CA ARG A 361 9.23 -9.73 -5.45
C ARG A 361 10.32 -9.97 -4.42
N PRO A 362 10.17 -9.53 -3.15
CA PRO A 362 11.22 -9.69 -2.15
C PRO A 362 11.39 -11.16 -1.71
N THR A 363 10.31 -11.84 -1.37
CA THR A 363 10.33 -13.24 -0.89
C THR A 363 9.10 -14.02 -1.37
N SER A 364 9.05 -15.33 -1.12
CA SER A 364 7.87 -16.17 -1.40
C SER A 364 6.60 -15.75 -0.66
N HIS A 365 6.72 -14.96 0.40
CA HIS A 365 5.58 -14.47 1.20
C HIS A 365 4.92 -13.21 0.64
N HIS A 366 5.45 -12.64 -0.44
CA HIS A 366 4.94 -11.46 -1.11
C HIS A 366 4.18 -11.81 -2.38
N LEU A 367 3.43 -10.86 -2.92
CA LEU A 367 2.74 -11.02 -4.20
C LEU A 367 3.70 -11.51 -5.28
N PRO A 368 3.28 -12.41 -6.16
CA PRO A 368 4.13 -12.84 -7.26
C PRO A 368 4.26 -11.74 -8.32
N VAL A 369 5.35 -11.76 -9.07
CA VAL A 369 5.41 -11.04 -10.34
C VAL A 369 4.52 -11.76 -11.34
N VAL A 370 3.60 -11.04 -11.96
CA VAL A 370 2.69 -11.56 -13.00
C VAL A 370 3.26 -11.25 -14.38
N THR A 371 3.81 -10.06 -14.57
CA THR A 371 4.34 -9.60 -15.85
C THR A 371 5.67 -8.88 -15.67
N TRP A 372 6.63 -9.19 -16.52
CA TRP A 372 7.82 -8.36 -16.74
C TRP A 372 7.55 -7.42 -17.90
N TRP A 373 7.27 -6.15 -17.60
CA TRP A 373 7.04 -5.15 -18.63
C TRP A 373 8.34 -4.78 -19.34
N PRO A 374 8.39 -4.76 -20.68
CA PRO A 374 9.60 -4.41 -21.42
C PRO A 374 9.92 -2.92 -21.25
N PRO A 375 11.22 -2.52 -21.34
CA PRO A 375 11.62 -1.11 -21.19
C PRO A 375 10.92 -0.13 -22.12
N SER A 376 10.50 -0.56 -23.32
CA SER A 376 9.75 0.27 -24.27
C SER A 376 8.44 0.80 -23.71
N MET A 377 7.71 -0.02 -22.93
CA MET A 377 6.45 0.38 -22.33
C MET A 377 6.63 1.54 -21.32
N PHE A 378 7.72 1.52 -20.56
CA PHE A 378 8.03 2.63 -19.65
C PHE A 378 8.26 3.93 -20.41
N GLY A 379 8.93 3.89 -21.57
CA GLY A 379 9.09 5.04 -22.44
C GLY A 379 7.77 5.56 -23.01
N GLU A 380 6.86 4.65 -23.36
CA GLU A 380 5.52 4.99 -23.83
C GLU A 380 4.67 5.63 -22.71
N TRP A 381 4.68 5.07 -21.49
CA TRP A 381 3.98 5.64 -20.34
C TRP A 381 4.52 7.02 -19.96
N LYS A 382 5.85 7.21 -20.02
CA LYS A 382 6.44 8.52 -19.79
C LYS A 382 5.86 9.56 -20.76
N GLN A 383 5.89 9.29 -22.06
CA GLN A 383 5.36 10.22 -23.08
C GLN A 383 3.85 10.46 -22.90
N GLN A 384 3.08 9.43 -22.58
CA GLN A 384 1.64 9.55 -22.37
C GLN A 384 1.32 10.38 -21.11
N GLY A 385 2.01 10.15 -19.99
CA GLY A 385 1.78 10.90 -18.76
C GLY A 385 2.15 12.40 -18.91
N GLU A 386 3.27 12.68 -19.54
CA GLU A 386 3.68 14.08 -19.85
C GLU A 386 2.69 14.75 -20.82
N ALA A 387 2.15 14.03 -21.81
CA ALA A 387 1.11 14.52 -22.70
C ALA A 387 -0.24 14.75 -22.00
N MET A 388 -0.51 14.12 -20.86
CA MET A 388 -1.68 14.35 -20.01
C MET A 388 -1.55 15.60 -19.12
N GLY A 389 -0.36 16.22 -19.06
CA GLY A 389 -0.10 17.40 -18.25
C GLY A 389 0.61 17.10 -16.91
N ILE A 390 1.16 15.92 -16.73
CA ILE A 390 2.06 15.64 -15.60
C ILE A 390 3.42 16.29 -15.93
N ASP A 391 3.92 17.16 -15.06
CA ASP A 391 5.13 17.95 -15.33
C ASP A 391 6.38 17.08 -15.52
N HIS A 392 6.47 15.98 -14.76
CA HIS A 392 7.57 15.04 -14.87
C HIS A 392 7.13 13.58 -14.63
N VAL A 393 7.46 12.71 -15.59
CA VAL A 393 7.28 11.27 -15.44
C VAL A 393 8.63 10.56 -15.49
N GLU A 394 9.05 9.97 -14.39
CA GLU A 394 10.23 9.11 -14.33
C GLU A 394 9.81 7.64 -14.43
N ALA A 395 10.08 7.02 -15.57
CA ALA A 395 9.62 5.66 -15.84
C ALA A 395 10.74 4.77 -16.40
N SER A 396 11.08 3.73 -15.65
CA SER A 396 11.97 2.66 -16.10
C SER A 396 11.74 1.40 -15.28
N PRO A 397 12.20 0.23 -15.73
CA PRO A 397 12.08 -0.99 -14.94
C PRO A 397 12.71 -0.91 -13.55
N LEU A 398 13.72 -0.07 -13.39
CA LEU A 398 14.45 0.10 -12.13
C LEU A 398 14.02 1.33 -11.32
N THR A 399 13.16 2.19 -11.86
CA THR A 399 12.63 3.36 -11.14
C THR A 399 11.98 2.95 -9.81
N ARG A 400 12.21 3.76 -8.79
CA ARG A 400 11.59 3.73 -7.46
C ARG A 400 11.10 5.13 -7.11
N SER A 401 10.21 5.26 -6.13
CA SER A 401 9.61 6.56 -5.79
C SER A 401 10.62 7.64 -5.44
N SER A 402 11.78 7.31 -4.89
CA SER A 402 12.85 8.26 -4.59
C SER A 402 14.01 8.26 -5.60
N TYR A 403 13.88 7.52 -6.70
CA TYR A 403 14.91 7.49 -7.75
C TYR A 403 14.93 8.83 -8.49
N HIS A 404 16.12 9.42 -8.67
CA HIS A 404 16.31 10.76 -9.27
C HIS A 404 15.42 11.86 -8.65
N ALA A 405 15.16 11.79 -7.33
CA ALA A 405 14.22 12.68 -6.64
C ALA A 405 14.58 14.17 -6.83
N ARG A 406 15.88 14.51 -6.78
CA ARG A 406 16.37 15.89 -7.02
C ARG A 406 16.03 16.40 -8.41
N GLU A 407 16.30 15.59 -9.44
CA GLU A 407 16.07 15.96 -10.84
C GLU A 407 14.58 16.11 -11.15
N ALA A 408 13.76 15.24 -10.56
CA ALA A 408 12.30 15.31 -10.67
C ALA A 408 11.74 16.59 -10.03
N ALA A 409 12.24 16.97 -8.84
CA ALA A 409 11.87 18.23 -8.19
C ALA A 409 12.30 19.46 -9.02
N ASP A 410 13.53 19.45 -9.56
CA ASP A 410 14.01 20.50 -10.46
C ASP A 410 13.16 20.66 -11.73
N ALA A 411 12.59 19.56 -12.24
CA ALA A 411 11.74 19.58 -13.42
C ALA A 411 10.37 20.20 -13.12
N ALA A 412 9.75 19.82 -11.99
CA ALA A 412 8.45 20.36 -11.56
C ALA A 412 8.47 21.86 -11.21
N GLU A 413 9.61 22.42 -10.75
CA GLU A 413 9.74 23.86 -10.49
C GLU A 413 9.84 24.70 -11.78
N ARG A 414 10.08 24.08 -12.93
CA ARG A 414 10.24 24.77 -14.24
C ARG A 414 8.97 24.75 -15.09
N GLY A 415 7.99 23.90 -14.75
CA GLY A 415 6.70 23.80 -15.42
C GLY A 415 5.71 24.81 -14.84
#